data_c620c82fcebe7fde9873cfd02b40b09c
#
_entry.id   c620c82fcebe7fde9873cfd02b40b09c
#
_cell.length_a   1.000
_cell.length_b   1.000
_cell.length_c   1.000
_cell.angle_alpha   90.00
_cell.angle_beta   90.00
_cell.angle_gamma   90.00
#
_symmetry.space_group_name_H-M   'P 1'
#
loop_
_entity.id
_entity.type
_entity.pdbx_description
1 polymer ?
#
loop_
_entity_poly.entity_id
_entity_poly.type
_entity_poly.pdbx_seq_one_letter_code
_entity_poly.pdbx_strand_id
1 'polypeptide(L)'
;MVTNLPGFFEGTEMPTSGWWEALWPNPDGVLAAVGLEPGMDVVDLCCGDGWFALPIARIARHVTAIDIDPHFLELARKRVAEKAVWH
;
A
#
# COMPACT_ATOMS: atom_id res chain seq x y z
N MET A 1 -9.58 3.56 -2.15
CA MET A 1 -10.37 3.17 -0.97
C MET A 1 -9.50 2.36 -0.03
N VAL A 2 -9.70 2.53 1.25
CA VAL A 2 -8.96 1.81 2.28
C VAL A 2 -9.95 1.04 3.14
N THR A 3 -9.76 -0.27 3.30
CA THR A 3 -10.70 -1.15 3.98
C THR A 3 -10.02 -1.91 5.10
N ASN A 4 -10.65 -1.94 6.27
CA ASN A 4 -10.25 -2.77 7.39
C ASN A 4 -11.09 -4.07 7.37
N LEU A 5 -10.43 -5.21 7.61
CA LEU A 5 -11.06 -6.53 7.70
C LEU A 5 -10.96 -7.05 9.14
N PRO A 6 -11.88 -6.64 10.04
CA PRO A 6 -11.80 -7.03 11.44
C PRO A 6 -11.95 -8.54 11.61
N GLY A 7 -11.26 -9.11 12.58
CA GLY A 7 -11.29 -10.53 12.88
C GLY A 7 -10.42 -11.41 12.01
N PHE A 8 -9.77 -10.83 10.99
CA PHE A 8 -8.88 -11.56 10.11
C PHE A 8 -7.43 -11.29 10.51
N PHE A 9 -6.64 -12.31 10.76
CA PHE A 9 -5.26 -12.20 11.25
C PHE A 9 -5.12 -11.45 12.58
N GLU A 10 -6.10 -11.57 13.48
CA GLU A 10 -6.00 -10.99 14.82
C GLU A 10 -4.74 -11.48 15.54
N GLY A 11 -4.08 -10.58 16.25
CA GLY A 11 -2.83 -10.87 16.94
C GLY A 11 -1.59 -10.87 16.07
N THR A 12 -1.72 -10.65 14.77
CA THR A 12 -0.59 -10.54 13.85
C THR A 12 -0.12 -9.08 13.78
N GLU A 13 1.16 -8.85 14.06
CA GLU A 13 1.74 -7.52 13.93
C GLU A 13 2.31 -7.32 12.52
N MET A 14 1.98 -6.17 11.93
CA MET A 14 2.56 -5.78 10.66
C MET A 14 3.95 -5.16 10.87
N PRO A 15 4.90 -5.44 9.99
CA PRO A 15 6.23 -4.87 10.08
C PRO A 15 6.23 -3.34 9.89
N THR A 16 7.24 -2.70 10.45
CA THR A 16 7.48 -1.27 10.27
C THR A 16 8.00 -0.96 8.87
N SER A 17 8.00 0.33 8.50
CA SER A 17 8.55 0.81 7.23
C SER A 17 10.00 0.37 7.03
N GLY A 18 10.81 0.36 8.08
CA GLY A 18 12.21 -0.09 8.00
C GLY A 18 12.35 -1.54 7.55
N TRP A 19 11.43 -2.41 7.99
CA TRP A 19 11.39 -3.79 7.58
C TRP A 19 11.02 -3.91 6.08
N TRP A 20 10.02 -3.16 5.66
CA TRP A 20 9.60 -3.12 4.25
C TRP A 20 10.74 -2.62 3.36
N GLU A 21 11.41 -1.55 3.79
CA GLU A 21 12.55 -1.00 3.06
C GLU A 21 13.69 -2.01 2.92
N ALA A 22 13.97 -2.78 3.98
CA ALA A 22 15.03 -3.80 3.96
C ALA A 22 14.72 -4.92 2.96
N LEU A 23 13.46 -5.39 2.89
CA LEU A 23 13.07 -6.48 2.00
C LEU A 23 12.76 -6.01 0.57
N TRP A 24 12.17 -4.84 0.44
CA TRP A 24 11.69 -4.32 -0.84
C TRP A 24 12.19 -2.89 -1.06
N PRO A 25 13.53 -2.70 -1.22
CA PRO A 25 14.09 -1.34 -1.33
C PRO A 25 13.69 -0.61 -2.61
N ASN A 26 13.21 -1.34 -3.61
CA ASN A 26 12.77 -0.75 -4.87
C ASN A 26 11.36 -1.23 -5.23
N PRO A 27 10.32 -0.71 -4.55
CA PRO A 27 8.96 -1.12 -4.84
C PRO A 27 8.51 -0.76 -6.27
N ASP A 28 8.98 0.35 -6.82
CA ASP A 28 8.65 0.74 -8.20
C ASP A 28 9.15 -0.30 -9.20
N GLY A 29 10.34 -0.83 -9.00
CA GLY A 29 10.90 -1.89 -9.86
C GLY A 29 10.10 -3.18 -9.78
N VAL A 30 9.63 -3.55 -8.60
CA VAL A 30 8.77 -4.73 -8.41
C VAL A 30 7.45 -4.54 -9.15
N LEU A 31 6.82 -3.39 -9.00
CA LEU A 31 5.54 -3.08 -9.65
C LEU A 31 5.65 -3.08 -11.18
N ALA A 32 6.73 -2.52 -11.70
CA ALA A 32 7.00 -2.58 -13.14
C ALA A 32 7.17 -4.03 -13.62
N ALA A 33 7.89 -4.85 -12.86
CA ALA A 33 8.13 -6.26 -13.21
C ALA A 33 6.84 -7.08 -13.24
N VAL A 34 5.87 -6.79 -12.38
CA VAL A 34 4.57 -7.47 -12.37
C VAL A 34 3.56 -6.88 -13.35
N GLY A 35 3.94 -5.82 -14.07
CA GLY A 35 3.13 -5.26 -15.15
C GLY A 35 2.16 -4.18 -14.76
N LEU A 36 2.44 -3.42 -13.71
CA LEU A 36 1.60 -2.27 -13.34
C LEU A 36 1.63 -1.21 -14.43
N GLU A 37 0.45 -0.77 -14.87
CA GLU A 37 0.30 0.25 -15.91
C GLU A 37 -0.74 1.30 -15.52
N PRO A 38 -0.65 2.52 -16.08
CA PRO A 38 -1.69 3.53 -15.93
C PRO A 38 -3.05 3.00 -16.42
N GLY A 39 -4.11 3.40 -15.76
CA GLY A 39 -5.45 2.93 -16.09
C GLY A 39 -5.90 1.68 -15.37
N MET A 40 -5.00 0.99 -14.68
CA MET A 40 -5.34 -0.19 -13.89
C MET A 40 -6.01 0.19 -12.57
N ASP A 41 -6.96 -0.65 -12.15
CA ASP A 41 -7.49 -0.65 -10.80
C ASP A 41 -6.79 -1.77 -10.03
N VAL A 42 -6.18 -1.44 -8.91
CA VAL A 42 -5.30 -2.35 -8.17
C VAL A 42 -5.80 -2.54 -6.75
N VAL A 43 -5.70 -3.75 -6.25
CA VAL A 43 -5.93 -4.06 -4.84
C VAL A 43 -4.57 -4.38 -4.21
N ASP A 44 -4.24 -3.66 -3.13
CA ASP A 44 -3.08 -3.94 -2.29
C ASP A 44 -3.56 -4.60 -1.00
N LEU A 45 -3.54 -5.92 -0.99
CA LEU A 45 -3.98 -6.72 0.15
C LEU A 45 -2.88 -6.75 1.21
N CYS A 46 -3.26 -6.48 2.47
CA CYS A 46 -2.32 -6.37 3.60
C CYS A 46 -1.32 -5.23 3.36
N CYS A 47 -1.83 -4.06 3.03
CA CYS A 47 -1.01 -2.92 2.58
C CYS A 47 -0.02 -2.39 3.63
N GLY A 48 -0.19 -2.73 4.90
CA GLY A 48 0.62 -2.17 5.98
C GLY A 48 0.53 -0.64 5.99
N ASP A 49 1.66 0.02 6.13
CA ASP A 49 1.74 1.48 6.17
C ASP A 49 1.75 2.14 4.77
N GLY A 50 1.52 1.37 3.74
CA GLY A 50 1.42 1.89 2.37
C GLY A 50 2.72 1.85 1.57
N TRP A 51 3.66 0.97 1.92
CA TRP A 51 4.94 0.85 1.21
C TRP A 51 4.76 0.64 -0.29
N PHE A 52 3.84 -0.27 -0.69
CA PHE A 52 3.48 -0.46 -2.10
C PHE A 52 2.31 0.41 -2.53
N ALA A 53 1.35 0.70 -1.65
CA ALA A 53 0.17 1.50 -2.00
C ALA A 53 0.55 2.89 -2.54
N LEU A 54 1.57 3.53 -1.97
CA LEU A 54 2.02 4.83 -2.45
C LEU A 54 2.53 4.81 -3.90
N PRO A 55 3.50 3.95 -4.27
CA PRO A 55 3.93 3.89 -5.67
C PRO A 55 2.82 3.39 -6.61
N ILE A 56 1.94 2.50 -6.16
CA ILE A 56 0.77 2.10 -6.97
C ILE A 56 -0.13 3.31 -7.25
N ALA A 57 -0.41 4.13 -6.22
CA ALA A 57 -1.26 5.31 -6.36
C ALA A 57 -0.71 6.34 -7.35
N ARG A 58 0.61 6.37 -7.55
CA ARG A 58 1.24 7.28 -8.50
C ARG A 58 1.07 6.85 -9.95
N ILE A 59 0.83 5.57 -10.20
CA ILE A 59 0.80 4.98 -11.54
C ILE A 59 -0.61 4.55 -11.92
N ALA A 60 -1.27 3.76 -11.07
CA ALA A 60 -2.58 3.20 -11.33
C ALA A 60 -3.67 4.28 -11.34
N ARG A 61 -4.78 3.98 -12.02
CA ARG A 61 -5.96 4.83 -11.97
C ARG A 61 -6.57 4.85 -10.57
N HIS A 62 -6.57 3.70 -9.90
CA HIS A 62 -7.17 3.54 -8.58
C HIS A 62 -6.47 2.42 -7.82
N VAL A 63 -6.24 2.64 -6.53
CA VAL A 63 -5.74 1.61 -5.63
C VAL A 63 -6.69 1.45 -4.45
N THR A 64 -7.03 0.20 -4.14
CA THR A 64 -7.76 -0.16 -2.93
C THR A 64 -6.79 -0.84 -1.99
N ALA A 65 -6.43 -0.14 -0.92
CA ALA A 65 -5.54 -0.66 0.10
C ALA A 65 -6.36 -1.33 1.22
N ILE A 66 -6.01 -2.56 1.56
CA ILE A 66 -6.73 -3.37 2.54
C ILE A 66 -5.78 -3.82 3.64
N ASP A 67 -6.17 -3.59 4.90
CA ASP A 67 -5.45 -4.06 6.06
C ASP A 67 -6.41 -4.27 7.23
N ILE A 68 -6.04 -5.14 8.16
CA ILE A 68 -6.85 -5.38 9.37
C ILE A 68 -6.57 -4.34 10.46
N ASP A 69 -5.43 -3.67 10.41
CA ASP A 69 -5.01 -2.71 11.41
C ASP A 69 -5.38 -1.28 10.99
N PRO A 70 -6.34 -0.64 11.66
CA PRO A 70 -6.74 0.71 11.32
C PRO A 70 -5.62 1.75 11.51
N HIS A 71 -4.66 1.48 12.37
CA HIS A 71 -3.50 2.35 12.55
C HIS A 71 -2.65 2.41 11.27
N PHE A 72 -2.39 1.25 10.65
CA PHE A 72 -1.65 1.20 9.40
C PHE A 72 -2.43 1.83 8.24
N LEU A 73 -3.74 1.66 8.21
CA LEU A 73 -4.58 2.30 7.20
C LEU A 73 -4.50 3.83 7.31
N GLU A 74 -4.45 4.36 8.52
CA GLU A 74 -4.29 5.79 8.73
C GLU A 74 -2.91 6.27 8.26
N LEU A 75 -1.86 5.52 8.54
CA LEU A 75 -0.51 5.82 8.06
C LEU A 75 -0.45 5.78 6.53
N ALA A 76 -1.09 4.80 5.91
CA ALA A 76 -1.14 4.68 4.46
C ALA A 76 -1.86 5.88 3.83
N ARG A 77 -2.99 6.31 4.40
CA ARG A 77 -3.71 7.50 3.95
C ARG A 77 -2.85 8.75 4.00
N LYS A 78 -2.16 8.95 5.11
CA LYS A 78 -1.27 10.11 5.28
C LYS A 78 -0.14 10.08 4.26
N ARG A 79 0.48 8.93 4.06
CA ARG A 79 1.57 8.76 3.11
C ARG A 79 1.13 9.10 1.68
N VAL A 80 -0.01 8.60 1.26
CA VAL A 80 -0.57 8.88 -0.06
C VAL A 80 -0.95 10.35 -0.19
N ALA A 81 -1.61 10.92 0.82
CA ALA A 81 -2.01 12.31 0.80
C ALA A 81 -0.84 13.30 0.76
N GLU A 82 0.26 12.99 1.46
CA GLU A 82 1.41 13.88 1.57
C GLU A 82 2.37 13.78 0.38
N LYS A 83 2.49 12.60 -0.22
CA LYS A 83 3.54 12.32 -1.20
C LYS A 83 3.04 12.00 -2.60
N ALA A 84 1.78 11.64 -2.75
CA ALA A 84 1.23 11.32 -4.06
C ALA A 84 1.03 12.59 -4.88
N VAL A 85 1.29 12.49 -6.17
CA VAL A 85 0.89 13.51 -7.13
C VAL A 85 -0.53 13.17 -7.58
N TRP A 86 -1.45 14.08 -7.35
CA TRP A 86 -2.84 13.89 -7.74
C TRP A 86 -3.02 14.14 -9.22
N HIS A 87 -3.59 13.19 -9.87
CA HIS A 87 -3.83 13.25 -11.31
C HIS A 87 -5.27 13.62 -11.61
#